data_aa234cccea7ef84c5f1cc6e1087cd471
#
_entry.id   aa234cccea7ef84c5f1cc6e1087cd471
#
_cell.length_a   1.000
_cell.length_b   1.000
_cell.length_c   1.000
_cell.angle_alpha   90.00
_cell.angle_beta   90.00
_cell.angle_gamma   90.00
#
_symmetry.space_group_name_H-M   'P 1'
#
loop_
_entity.id
_entity.type
_entity.pdbx_description
1 polymer ?
#
loop_
_entity_poly.entity_id
_entity_poly.type
_entity_poly.pdbx_seq_one_letter_code
_entity_poly.pdbx_strand_id
1 'polypeptide(L)'
;EWDDLGARLDPRPASELIIELVRNATVPPVLAAIGPLTNIAQVLRQAPDIAGRVASLVIMGGRLGEGSIVGEHNLNMDPEAAAIVLGSTAPIRLGTFDVTRDAVLGHDDVERLRASDPACRSAGDQLALYLRRRNRPETSMYDPVAMTLAINEDYLRSEVLDIALDVDVPGRKVITRVDAGLPGAVKMQTSIAIDVPAFHAHLMNTVTGTPAPH
;
A
#
# COMPACT_ATOMS: atom_id res chain seq x y z
N GLU A 1 0.42 23.38 -16.52
CA GLU A 1 1.79 23.20 -17.03
C GLU A 1 2.65 22.76 -15.86
N TRP A 2 3.22 21.56 -15.96
CA TRP A 2 3.98 20.92 -14.86
C TRP A 2 5.46 21.30 -14.87
N ASP A 3 5.89 22.10 -15.85
CA ASP A 3 7.30 22.41 -16.12
C ASP A 3 7.96 23.34 -15.07
N ASP A 4 7.20 23.91 -14.13
CA ASP A 4 7.70 24.95 -13.21
C ASP A 4 7.74 24.54 -11.72
N LEU A 5 7.62 23.24 -11.41
CA LEU A 5 7.67 22.78 -10.01
C LEU A 5 9.10 22.71 -9.45
N GLY A 6 10.14 23.04 -10.24
CA GLY A 6 11.54 22.95 -9.81
C GLY A 6 11.98 21.55 -9.38
N ALA A 7 11.09 20.56 -9.50
CA ALA A 7 11.37 19.18 -9.16
C ALA A 7 12.33 18.58 -10.19
N ARG A 8 13.53 18.23 -9.77
CA ARG A 8 14.47 17.48 -10.58
C ARG A 8 14.04 16.01 -10.55
N LEU A 9 13.50 15.54 -11.68
CA LEU A 9 13.28 14.13 -11.88
C LEU A 9 14.63 13.43 -12.03
N ASP A 10 14.80 12.29 -11.36
CA ASP A 10 15.93 11.40 -11.63
C ASP A 10 15.72 10.77 -13.02
N PRO A 11 16.69 10.83 -13.94
CA PRO A 11 16.55 10.30 -15.30
C PRO A 11 16.61 8.77 -15.34
N ARG A 12 17.02 8.12 -14.25
CA ARG A 12 17.17 6.67 -14.18
C ARG A 12 15.83 5.95 -14.03
N PRO A 13 15.73 4.69 -14.47
CA PRO A 13 14.62 3.82 -14.12
C PRO A 13 14.44 3.70 -12.60
N ALA A 14 13.19 3.63 -12.14
CA ALA A 14 12.89 3.53 -10.71
C ALA A 14 13.61 2.35 -10.03
N SER A 15 13.76 1.21 -10.74
CA SER A 15 14.47 0.04 -10.20
C SER A 15 15.94 0.31 -9.89
N GLU A 16 16.64 1.05 -10.76
CA GLU A 16 18.04 1.41 -10.53
C GLU A 16 18.20 2.34 -9.33
N LEU A 17 17.32 3.34 -9.23
CA LEU A 17 17.32 4.27 -8.11
C LEU A 17 17.05 3.56 -6.79
N ILE A 18 16.06 2.65 -6.74
CA ILE A 18 15.73 1.88 -5.53
C ILE A 18 16.92 1.01 -5.11
N ILE A 19 17.55 0.30 -6.07
CA ILE A 19 18.72 -0.54 -5.79
C ILE A 19 19.85 0.28 -5.16
N GLU A 20 20.16 1.43 -5.74
CA GLU A 20 21.20 2.30 -5.23
C GLU A 20 20.87 2.81 -3.82
N LEU A 21 19.66 3.33 -3.60
CA LEU A 21 19.22 3.85 -2.30
C LEU A 21 19.28 2.78 -1.21
N VAL A 22 18.82 1.56 -1.50
CA VAL A 22 18.85 0.46 -0.54
C VAL A 22 20.28 0.02 -0.24
N ARG A 23 21.15 -0.07 -1.25
CA ARG A 23 22.55 -0.47 -1.04
C ARG A 23 23.36 0.54 -0.26
N ASN A 24 23.07 1.82 -0.42
CA ASN A 24 23.76 2.91 0.26
C ASN A 24 23.14 3.26 1.63
N ALA A 25 22.00 2.69 1.98
CA ALA A 25 21.36 2.94 3.26
C ALA A 25 22.19 2.39 4.42
N THR A 26 22.43 3.21 5.43
CA THR A 26 23.13 2.82 6.67
C THR A 26 22.23 2.02 7.62
N VAL A 27 20.92 2.19 7.49
CA VAL A 27 19.89 1.44 8.21
C VAL A 27 18.98 0.79 7.17
N PRO A 28 18.65 -0.50 7.31
CA PRO A 28 17.75 -1.18 6.37
C PRO A 28 16.45 -0.39 6.18
N PRO A 29 16.13 0.08 4.97
CA PRO A 29 14.93 0.87 4.74
C PRO A 29 13.68 -0.01 4.67
N VAL A 30 12.53 0.58 4.92
CA VAL A 30 11.22 0.03 4.56
C VAL A 30 10.88 0.48 3.15
N LEU A 31 10.55 -0.46 2.27
CA LEU A 31 10.00 -0.15 0.96
C LEU A 31 8.47 -0.31 1.00
N ALA A 32 7.74 0.72 0.58
CA ALA A 32 6.29 0.68 0.53
C ALA A 32 5.80 0.69 -0.93
N ALA A 33 5.07 -0.35 -1.30
CA ALA A 33 4.46 -0.52 -2.62
C ALA A 33 2.94 -0.41 -2.49
N ILE A 34 2.39 0.69 -2.98
CA ILE A 34 0.95 1.02 -2.93
C ILE A 34 0.29 0.98 -4.32
N GLY A 35 0.92 0.33 -5.26
CA GLY A 35 0.45 0.10 -6.62
C GLY A 35 0.93 -1.24 -7.16
N PRO A 36 0.86 -1.46 -8.50
CA PRO A 36 1.39 -2.67 -9.13
C PRO A 36 2.85 -2.92 -8.77
N LEU A 37 3.20 -4.18 -8.55
CA LEU A 37 4.52 -4.56 -8.02
C LEU A 37 5.64 -4.59 -9.07
N THR A 38 5.39 -4.12 -10.29
CA THR A 38 6.32 -4.17 -11.43
C THR A 38 7.71 -3.62 -11.09
N ASN A 39 7.80 -2.45 -10.46
CA ASN A 39 9.09 -1.84 -10.12
C ASN A 39 9.85 -2.68 -9.08
N ILE A 40 9.16 -3.21 -8.07
CA ILE A 40 9.79 -4.05 -7.04
C ILE A 40 10.25 -5.38 -7.63
N ALA A 41 9.46 -5.98 -8.51
CA ALA A 41 9.86 -7.20 -9.22
C ALA A 41 11.11 -6.98 -10.09
N GLN A 42 11.20 -5.83 -10.78
CA GLN A 42 12.40 -5.44 -11.51
C GLN A 42 13.63 -5.30 -10.61
N VAL A 43 13.46 -4.66 -9.43
CA VAL A 43 14.52 -4.56 -8.42
C VAL A 43 15.02 -5.96 -8.03
N LEU A 44 14.12 -6.86 -7.67
CA LEU A 44 14.47 -8.20 -7.19
C LEU A 44 15.09 -9.08 -8.30
N ARG A 45 14.68 -8.88 -9.58
CA ARG A 45 15.29 -9.56 -10.73
C ARG A 45 16.71 -9.06 -11.01
N GLN A 46 16.94 -7.75 -10.95
CA GLN A 46 18.22 -7.12 -11.24
C GLN A 46 19.22 -7.28 -10.09
N ALA A 47 18.72 -7.25 -8.85
CA ALA A 47 19.52 -7.28 -7.63
C ALA A 47 18.81 -8.11 -6.53
N PRO A 48 18.89 -9.45 -6.59
CA PRO A 48 18.22 -10.31 -5.60
C PRO A 48 18.68 -10.08 -4.14
N ASP A 49 19.89 -9.54 -3.96
CA ASP A 49 20.44 -9.18 -2.65
C ASP A 49 19.61 -8.12 -1.90
N ILE A 50 18.82 -7.33 -2.62
CA ILE A 50 17.96 -6.29 -2.02
C ILE A 50 16.93 -6.90 -1.07
N ALA A 51 16.43 -8.11 -1.34
CA ALA A 51 15.49 -8.79 -0.46
C ALA A 51 15.99 -8.93 0.98
N GLY A 52 17.29 -9.14 1.17
CA GLY A 52 17.93 -9.24 2.48
C GLY A 52 18.43 -7.90 3.06
N ARG A 53 18.29 -6.79 2.32
CA ARG A 53 18.77 -5.47 2.74
C ARG A 53 17.67 -4.52 3.18
N VAL A 54 16.42 -4.85 2.96
CA VAL A 54 15.27 -4.07 3.43
C VAL A 54 14.80 -4.56 4.80
N ALA A 55 14.35 -3.66 5.64
CA ALA A 55 13.71 -4.01 6.90
C ALA A 55 12.37 -4.72 6.65
N SER A 56 11.61 -4.24 5.66
CA SER A 56 10.40 -4.90 5.16
C SER A 56 9.95 -4.33 3.81
N LEU A 57 9.15 -5.12 3.11
CA LEU A 57 8.29 -4.66 2.01
C LEU A 57 6.87 -4.50 2.55
N VAL A 58 6.38 -3.26 2.65
CA VAL A 58 4.98 -2.99 2.94
C VAL A 58 4.23 -2.95 1.62
N ILE A 59 3.19 -3.75 1.48
CA ILE A 59 2.43 -3.89 0.24
C ILE A 59 0.96 -3.64 0.51
N MET A 60 0.35 -2.68 -0.20
CA MET A 60 -1.11 -2.62 -0.32
C MET A 60 -1.53 -3.61 -1.39
N GLY A 61 -2.18 -4.71 -0.97
CA GLY A 61 -2.59 -5.76 -1.90
C GLY A 61 -3.12 -7.02 -1.22
N GLY A 62 -3.63 -7.92 -2.03
CA GLY A 62 -4.21 -9.17 -1.56
C GLY A 62 -5.63 -9.03 -1.04
N ARG A 63 -6.38 -10.11 -1.17
CA ARG A 63 -7.77 -10.23 -0.70
C ARG A 63 -7.98 -11.63 -0.13
N LEU A 64 -8.25 -11.72 1.16
CA LEU A 64 -8.26 -12.98 1.90
C LEU A 64 -9.66 -13.49 2.24
N GLY A 65 -10.66 -12.59 2.26
CA GLY A 65 -12.03 -12.91 2.65
C GLY A 65 -12.84 -13.61 1.58
N GLU A 66 -14.13 -13.79 1.84
CA GLU A 66 -15.10 -14.28 0.87
C GLU A 66 -15.08 -13.41 -0.39
N GLY A 67 -15.02 -14.04 -1.56
CA GLY A 67 -14.83 -13.34 -2.84
C GLY A 67 -13.37 -13.08 -3.21
N SER A 68 -12.40 -13.66 -2.51
CA SER A 68 -10.98 -13.67 -2.89
C SER A 68 -10.75 -14.15 -4.33
N ILE A 69 -11.70 -14.92 -4.89
CA ILE A 69 -11.70 -15.40 -6.28
C ILE A 69 -11.62 -14.29 -7.34
N VAL A 70 -11.92 -13.03 -6.98
CA VAL A 70 -11.81 -11.88 -7.89
C VAL A 70 -10.39 -11.34 -7.92
N GLY A 71 -9.58 -11.67 -6.89
CA GLY A 71 -8.26 -11.10 -6.68
C GLY A 71 -8.32 -9.64 -6.20
N GLU A 72 -7.16 -9.01 -6.11
CA GLU A 72 -7.02 -7.62 -5.71
C GLU A 72 -6.40 -6.81 -6.86
N HIS A 73 -6.76 -5.53 -6.96
CA HIS A 73 -6.46 -4.67 -8.11
C HIS A 73 -4.95 -4.56 -8.38
N ASN A 74 -4.15 -4.19 -7.38
CA ASN A 74 -2.72 -3.96 -7.56
C ASN A 74 -1.98 -5.22 -8.00
N LEU A 75 -2.33 -6.36 -7.39
CA LEU A 75 -1.74 -7.65 -7.75
C LEU A 75 -2.19 -8.10 -9.15
N ASN A 76 -3.47 -7.87 -9.50
CA ASN A 76 -4.01 -8.24 -10.80
C ASN A 76 -3.46 -7.39 -11.96
N MET A 77 -2.95 -6.18 -11.68
CA MET A 77 -2.37 -5.34 -12.73
C MET A 77 -1.07 -5.92 -13.31
N ASP A 78 -0.30 -6.63 -12.50
CA ASP A 78 0.91 -7.34 -12.93
C ASP A 78 1.09 -8.65 -12.14
N PRO A 79 0.38 -9.73 -12.54
CA PRO A 79 0.40 -11.01 -11.84
C PRO A 79 1.79 -11.66 -11.77
N GLU A 80 2.60 -11.47 -12.79
CA GLU A 80 3.97 -12.00 -12.81
C GLU A 80 4.84 -11.29 -11.76
N ALA A 81 4.75 -9.96 -11.70
CA ALA A 81 5.44 -9.19 -10.68
C ALA A 81 4.95 -9.55 -9.26
N ALA A 82 3.65 -9.74 -9.08
CA ALA A 82 3.09 -10.18 -7.81
C ALA A 82 3.67 -11.53 -7.38
N ALA A 83 3.75 -12.50 -8.27
CA ALA A 83 4.34 -13.80 -7.99
C ALA A 83 5.82 -13.70 -7.57
N ILE A 84 6.61 -12.87 -8.24
CA ILE A 84 8.03 -12.66 -7.93
C ILE A 84 8.20 -12.02 -6.56
N VAL A 85 7.46 -10.95 -6.30
CA VAL A 85 7.63 -10.16 -5.07
C VAL A 85 7.10 -10.92 -3.85
N LEU A 86 5.88 -11.45 -3.93
CA LEU A 86 5.27 -12.18 -2.82
C LEU A 86 5.93 -13.55 -2.57
N GLY A 87 6.56 -14.14 -3.59
CA GLY A 87 7.38 -15.35 -3.46
C GLY A 87 8.84 -15.09 -3.05
N SER A 88 9.23 -13.84 -2.82
CA SER A 88 10.61 -13.49 -2.44
C SER A 88 10.92 -13.80 -0.98
N THR A 89 12.21 -13.71 -0.61
CA THR A 89 12.66 -13.88 0.78
C THR A 89 12.62 -12.59 1.60
N ALA A 90 12.16 -11.47 1.02
CA ALA A 90 12.03 -10.22 1.74
C ALA A 90 10.96 -10.32 2.84
N PRO A 91 11.15 -9.69 4.00
CA PRO A 91 10.12 -9.62 5.03
C PRO A 91 8.91 -8.81 4.52
N ILE A 92 7.78 -9.49 4.26
CA ILE A 92 6.58 -8.85 3.72
C ILE A 92 5.60 -8.49 4.83
N ARG A 93 5.07 -7.27 4.74
CA ARG A 93 3.96 -6.75 5.54
C ARG A 93 2.81 -6.40 4.60
N LEU A 94 1.72 -7.14 4.68
CA LEU A 94 0.62 -7.08 3.72
C LEU A 94 -0.56 -6.30 4.30
N GLY A 95 -0.88 -5.13 3.72
CA GLY A 95 -2.10 -4.38 3.96
C GLY A 95 -3.19 -4.88 3.02
N THR A 96 -4.07 -5.75 3.52
CA THR A 96 -5.07 -6.41 2.67
C THR A 96 -6.23 -5.50 2.29
N PHE A 97 -6.83 -5.76 1.13
CA PHE A 97 -8.06 -5.09 0.70
C PHE A 97 -9.17 -5.21 1.75
N ASP A 98 -9.27 -6.38 2.42
CA ASP A 98 -10.33 -6.66 3.39
C ASP A 98 -10.31 -5.71 4.58
N VAL A 99 -9.14 -5.23 4.97
CA VAL A 99 -8.93 -4.29 6.08
C VAL A 99 -8.89 -2.85 5.60
N THR A 100 -8.15 -2.59 4.52
CA THR A 100 -7.89 -1.23 4.05
C THR A 100 -9.13 -0.53 3.48
N ARG A 101 -10.12 -1.29 3.03
CA ARG A 101 -11.39 -0.76 2.51
C ARG A 101 -12.30 -0.14 3.59
N ASP A 102 -12.11 -0.51 4.85
CA ASP A 102 -13.04 -0.15 5.93
C ASP A 102 -12.86 1.30 6.42
N ALA A 103 -11.67 1.87 6.25
CA ALA A 103 -11.43 3.28 6.54
C ALA A 103 -11.80 4.14 5.32
N VAL A 104 -12.67 5.12 5.52
CA VAL A 104 -13.21 5.95 4.44
C VAL A 104 -13.05 7.44 4.71
N LEU A 105 -13.03 8.24 3.63
CA LEU A 105 -13.18 9.70 3.64
C LEU A 105 -14.49 10.08 2.96
N GLY A 106 -15.24 10.98 3.59
CA GLY A 106 -16.53 11.48 3.12
C GLY A 106 -16.57 12.99 2.95
N HIS A 107 -17.79 13.53 2.87
CA HIS A 107 -18.00 14.97 2.66
C HIS A 107 -17.50 15.84 3.83
N ASP A 108 -17.61 15.37 5.06
CA ASP A 108 -17.12 16.12 6.23
C ASP A 108 -15.61 16.28 6.20
N ASP A 109 -14.89 15.26 5.68
CA ASP A 109 -13.43 15.31 5.51
C ASP A 109 -13.03 16.29 4.41
N VAL A 110 -13.82 16.38 3.34
CA VAL A 110 -13.64 17.41 2.30
C VAL A 110 -13.61 18.81 2.91
N GLU A 111 -14.62 19.14 3.72
CA GLU A 111 -14.70 20.48 4.32
C GLU A 111 -13.56 20.74 5.31
N ARG A 112 -13.16 19.72 6.06
CA ARG A 112 -12.03 19.79 6.98
C ARG A 112 -10.69 20.03 6.24
N LEU A 113 -10.46 19.32 5.15
CA LEU A 113 -9.28 19.51 4.29
C LEU A 113 -9.27 20.90 3.67
N ARG A 114 -10.43 21.38 3.19
CA ARG A 114 -10.56 22.71 2.58
C ARG A 114 -10.28 23.86 3.54
N ALA A 115 -10.60 23.65 4.82
CA ALA A 115 -10.35 24.64 5.88
C ALA A 115 -8.89 24.74 6.31
N SER A 116 -8.02 23.82 5.81
CA SER A 116 -6.61 23.71 6.20
C SER A 116 -5.68 24.47 5.22
N ASP A 117 -4.42 24.08 5.16
CA ASP A 117 -3.42 24.71 4.30
C ASP A 117 -3.72 24.51 2.78
N PRO A 118 -3.00 25.18 1.88
CA PRO A 118 -3.26 25.11 0.44
C PRO A 118 -3.13 23.69 -0.15
N ALA A 119 -2.23 22.85 0.36
CA ALA A 119 -2.06 21.47 -0.14
C ALA A 119 -3.26 20.61 0.26
N CYS A 120 -3.68 20.71 1.52
CA CYS A 120 -4.88 20.05 2.04
C CYS A 120 -6.14 20.53 1.31
N ARG A 121 -6.26 21.82 1.03
CA ARG A 121 -7.38 22.38 0.26
C ARG A 121 -7.44 21.77 -1.14
N SER A 122 -6.28 21.67 -1.82
CA SER A 122 -6.21 21.02 -3.14
C SER A 122 -6.65 19.55 -3.07
N ALA A 123 -6.21 18.82 -2.03
CA ALA A 123 -6.63 17.43 -1.81
C ALA A 123 -8.14 17.32 -1.55
N GLY A 124 -8.72 18.22 -0.74
CA GLY A 124 -10.15 18.30 -0.48
C GLY A 124 -10.96 18.56 -1.74
N ASP A 125 -10.49 19.47 -2.62
CA ASP A 125 -11.15 19.74 -3.90
C ASP A 125 -11.11 18.54 -4.85
N GLN A 126 -9.99 17.82 -4.90
CA GLN A 126 -9.86 16.58 -5.68
C GLN A 126 -10.77 15.48 -5.14
N LEU A 127 -10.81 15.30 -3.80
CA LEU A 127 -11.72 14.35 -3.16
C LEU A 127 -13.19 14.66 -3.48
N ALA A 128 -13.60 15.92 -3.34
CA ALA A 128 -14.97 16.36 -3.68
C ALA A 128 -15.32 16.06 -5.14
N LEU A 129 -14.37 16.34 -6.06
CA LEU A 129 -14.55 16.06 -7.47
C LEU A 129 -14.67 14.56 -7.73
N TYR A 130 -13.86 13.74 -7.08
CA TYR A 130 -13.90 12.28 -7.18
C TYR A 130 -15.24 11.73 -6.70
N LEU A 131 -15.68 12.09 -5.49
CA LEU A 131 -16.95 11.63 -4.92
C LEU A 131 -18.13 12.00 -5.81
N ARG A 132 -18.16 13.25 -6.29
CA ARG A 132 -19.21 13.72 -7.22
C ARG A 132 -19.21 12.95 -8.54
N ARG A 133 -18.03 12.76 -9.18
CA ARG A 133 -17.94 12.06 -10.46
C ARG A 133 -18.32 10.59 -10.37
N ARG A 134 -18.04 9.97 -9.24
CA ARG A 134 -18.37 8.56 -8.98
C ARG A 134 -19.76 8.36 -8.38
N ASN A 135 -20.47 9.45 -8.07
CA ASN A 135 -21.74 9.44 -7.36
C ASN A 135 -21.68 8.58 -6.10
N ARG A 136 -20.67 8.85 -5.24
CA ARG A 136 -20.42 8.11 -4.00
C ARG A 136 -20.39 9.06 -2.83
N PRO A 137 -20.93 8.66 -1.64
CA PRO A 137 -20.85 9.47 -0.42
C PRO A 137 -19.43 9.49 0.16
N GLU A 138 -18.64 8.46 -0.10
CA GLU A 138 -17.32 8.22 0.50
C GLU A 138 -16.39 7.41 -0.40
N THR A 139 -15.11 7.38 -0.06
CA THR A 139 -14.09 6.54 -0.71
C THR A 139 -13.15 5.93 0.31
N SER A 140 -12.72 4.69 0.08
CA SER A 140 -11.80 3.99 0.97
C SER A 140 -10.37 4.54 0.86
N MET A 141 -9.67 4.49 1.99
CA MET A 141 -8.28 4.93 2.15
C MET A 141 -7.31 3.74 2.11
N TYR A 142 -7.31 3.01 1.01
CA TYR A 142 -6.50 1.79 0.88
C TYR A 142 -5.04 2.02 1.23
N ASP A 143 -4.39 2.94 0.56
CA ASP A 143 -2.96 3.21 0.64
C ASP A 143 -2.55 3.84 1.98
N PRO A 144 -3.25 4.87 2.49
CA PRO A 144 -2.95 5.42 3.81
C PRO A 144 -3.03 4.38 4.93
N VAL A 145 -4.01 3.48 4.89
CA VAL A 145 -4.10 2.38 5.87
C VAL A 145 -2.93 1.43 5.73
N ALA A 146 -2.60 0.98 4.52
CA ALA A 146 -1.45 0.09 4.31
C ALA A 146 -0.13 0.73 4.76
N MET A 147 0.03 2.06 4.57
CA MET A 147 1.22 2.80 4.99
C MET A 147 1.43 2.82 6.51
N THR A 148 0.40 2.60 7.32
CA THR A 148 0.58 2.50 8.78
C THR A 148 1.47 1.32 9.16
N LEU A 149 1.50 0.24 8.35
CA LEU A 149 2.43 -0.87 8.54
C LEU A 149 3.91 -0.45 8.40
N ALA A 150 4.20 0.65 7.73
CA ALA A 150 5.55 1.19 7.58
C ALA A 150 5.95 2.15 8.70
N ILE A 151 4.97 2.83 9.32
CA ILE A 151 5.19 3.98 10.19
C ILE A 151 4.81 3.66 11.63
N ASN A 152 3.58 3.21 11.83
CA ASN A 152 3.00 2.96 13.14
C ASN A 152 1.84 1.94 13.02
N GLU A 153 1.97 0.81 13.72
CA GLU A 153 0.98 -0.28 13.67
C GLU A 153 -0.14 -0.16 14.73
N ASP A 154 -0.16 0.89 15.54
CA ASP A 154 -1.10 1.02 16.69
C ASP A 154 -2.58 0.95 16.27
N TYR A 155 -2.88 1.24 15.01
CA TYR A 155 -4.25 1.21 14.46
C TYR A 155 -4.59 -0.12 13.78
N LEU A 156 -3.59 -0.95 13.51
CA LEU A 156 -3.75 -2.22 12.80
C LEU A 156 -3.43 -3.39 13.72
N ARG A 157 -4.30 -4.40 13.70
CA ARG A 157 -3.96 -5.71 14.19
C ARG A 157 -3.43 -6.56 13.05
N SER A 158 -2.23 -7.08 13.20
CA SER A 158 -1.56 -7.92 12.21
C SER A 158 -1.21 -9.27 12.79
N GLU A 159 -1.25 -10.31 11.96
CA GLU A 159 -0.83 -11.66 12.31
C GLU A 159 0.12 -12.20 11.24
N VAL A 160 0.99 -13.12 11.61
CA VAL A 160 1.82 -13.86 10.65
C VAL A 160 0.99 -15.00 10.09
N LEU A 161 0.62 -14.89 8.82
CA LEU A 161 -0.17 -15.87 8.12
C LEU A 161 0.65 -16.54 7.01
N ASP A 162 0.35 -17.81 6.75
CA ASP A 162 0.86 -18.51 5.57
C ASP A 162 -0.02 -18.16 4.37
N ILE A 163 0.52 -17.36 3.45
CA ILE A 163 -0.20 -16.88 2.26
C ILE A 163 0.25 -17.68 1.04
N ALA A 164 -0.67 -18.40 0.45
CA ALA A 164 -0.49 -19.07 -0.84
C ALA A 164 -1.02 -18.18 -1.96
N LEU A 165 -0.38 -18.28 -3.12
CA LEU A 165 -0.74 -17.54 -4.33
C LEU A 165 -1.24 -18.51 -5.40
N ASP A 166 -2.38 -18.19 -5.99
CA ASP A 166 -2.88 -18.81 -7.21
C ASP A 166 -2.83 -17.75 -8.32
N VAL A 167 -1.92 -17.95 -9.28
CA VAL A 167 -1.57 -16.92 -10.26
C VAL A 167 -1.96 -17.38 -11.66
N ASP A 168 -2.91 -16.66 -12.25
CA ASP A 168 -3.31 -16.79 -13.64
C ASP A 168 -2.81 -15.57 -14.43
N VAL A 169 -1.64 -15.71 -15.06
CA VAL A 169 -1.03 -14.62 -15.85
C VAL A 169 -1.88 -14.26 -17.08
N PRO A 170 -2.33 -15.21 -17.92
CA PRO A 170 -3.23 -14.90 -19.04
C PRO A 170 -4.53 -14.22 -18.60
N GLY A 171 -5.15 -14.72 -17.51
CA GLY A 171 -6.38 -14.14 -16.96
C GLY A 171 -6.16 -12.85 -16.15
N ARG A 172 -4.91 -12.41 -15.95
CA ARG A 172 -4.53 -11.25 -15.14
C ARG A 172 -5.15 -11.31 -13.74
N LYS A 173 -4.95 -12.43 -13.06
CA LYS A 173 -5.58 -12.69 -11.79
C LYS A 173 -4.60 -13.27 -10.78
N VAL A 174 -4.60 -12.73 -9.58
CA VAL A 174 -3.86 -13.23 -8.42
C VAL A 174 -4.82 -13.42 -7.27
N ILE A 175 -4.99 -14.66 -6.85
CA ILE A 175 -5.79 -15.01 -5.68
C ILE A 175 -4.83 -15.30 -4.54
N THR A 176 -5.03 -14.61 -3.42
CA THR A 176 -4.31 -14.85 -2.19
C THR A 176 -5.17 -15.70 -1.26
N ARG A 177 -4.58 -16.72 -0.66
CA ARG A 177 -5.28 -17.65 0.27
C ARG A 177 -4.46 -17.83 1.53
N VAL A 178 -5.12 -17.87 2.67
CA VAL A 178 -4.50 -18.28 3.93
C VAL A 178 -4.54 -19.81 4.00
N ASP A 179 -3.42 -20.46 3.75
CA ASP A 179 -3.34 -21.91 3.81
C ASP A 179 -1.89 -22.39 3.97
N ALA A 180 -1.54 -22.84 5.17
CA ALA A 180 -0.21 -23.39 5.47
C ALA A 180 0.07 -24.75 4.78
N GLY A 181 -0.96 -25.41 4.27
CA GLY A 181 -0.84 -26.71 3.61
C GLY A 181 -0.55 -26.63 2.11
N LEU A 182 -0.70 -25.44 1.49
CA LEU A 182 -0.48 -25.28 0.08
C LEU A 182 1.01 -25.14 -0.26
N PRO A 183 1.47 -25.81 -1.32
CA PRO A 183 2.83 -25.63 -1.80
C PRO A 183 3.12 -24.16 -2.16
N GLY A 184 4.27 -23.67 -1.72
CA GLY A 184 4.68 -22.28 -2.02
C GLY A 184 4.05 -21.22 -1.13
N ALA A 185 3.33 -21.59 -0.08
CA ALA A 185 2.85 -20.64 0.91
C ALA A 185 4.03 -19.92 1.60
N VAL A 186 3.94 -18.60 1.72
CA VAL A 186 4.95 -17.73 2.31
C VAL A 186 4.40 -17.07 3.56
N LYS A 187 5.21 -17.01 4.63
CA LYS A 187 4.83 -16.32 5.85
C LYS A 187 4.91 -14.81 5.66
N MET A 188 3.79 -14.13 5.87
CA MET A 188 3.70 -12.68 5.77
C MET A 188 3.01 -12.10 6.99
N GLN A 189 3.53 -10.98 7.51
CA GLN A 189 2.82 -10.20 8.51
C GLN A 189 1.63 -9.51 7.81
N THR A 190 0.42 -9.92 8.13
CA THR A 190 -0.78 -9.57 7.37
C THR A 190 -1.76 -8.82 8.25
N SER A 191 -2.27 -7.69 7.79
CA SER A 191 -3.33 -6.94 8.49
C SER A 191 -4.63 -7.75 8.50
N ILE A 192 -5.27 -7.84 9.68
CA ILE A 192 -6.51 -8.59 9.89
C ILE A 192 -7.64 -7.76 10.48
N ALA A 193 -7.35 -6.61 11.06
CA ALA A 193 -8.33 -5.64 11.57
C ALA A 193 -7.73 -4.24 11.68
N ILE A 194 -8.60 -3.22 11.73
CA ILE A 194 -8.25 -1.83 11.92
C ILE A 194 -9.18 -1.16 12.92
N ASP A 195 -8.62 -0.31 13.79
CA ASP A 195 -9.38 0.68 14.57
C ASP A 195 -9.65 1.91 13.67
N VAL A 196 -10.76 1.87 12.93
CA VAL A 196 -11.10 2.91 11.95
C VAL A 196 -11.23 4.30 12.61
N PRO A 197 -11.93 4.48 13.74
CA PRO A 197 -12.02 5.78 14.39
C PRO A 197 -10.66 6.36 14.79
N ALA A 198 -9.80 5.57 15.42
CA ALA A 198 -8.47 6.00 15.85
C ALA A 198 -7.58 6.34 14.66
N PHE A 199 -7.56 5.50 13.63
CA PHE A 199 -6.82 5.74 12.39
C PHE A 199 -7.29 7.01 11.68
N HIS A 200 -8.62 7.18 11.49
CA HIS A 200 -9.19 8.34 10.81
C HIS A 200 -8.84 9.64 11.55
N ALA A 201 -9.00 9.66 12.88
CA ALA A 201 -8.63 10.81 13.69
C ALA A 201 -7.15 11.14 13.56
N HIS A 202 -6.27 10.14 13.63
CA HIS A 202 -4.83 10.32 13.46
C HIS A 202 -4.48 10.90 12.08
N LEU A 203 -4.99 10.28 11.01
CA LEU A 203 -4.72 10.74 9.64
C LEU A 203 -5.15 12.19 9.46
N MET A 204 -6.39 12.49 9.81
CA MET A 204 -6.94 13.84 9.62
C MET A 204 -6.22 14.89 10.48
N ASN A 205 -5.88 14.57 11.73
CA ASN A 205 -5.08 15.46 12.57
C ASN A 205 -3.68 15.70 11.99
N THR A 206 -3.03 14.65 11.51
CA THR A 206 -1.68 14.73 10.93
C THR A 206 -1.68 15.58 9.66
N VAL A 207 -2.59 15.33 8.72
CA VAL A 207 -2.60 16.04 7.44
C VAL A 207 -3.10 17.47 7.56
N THR A 208 -4.02 17.78 8.50
CA THR A 208 -4.54 19.13 8.69
C THR A 208 -3.76 19.97 9.71
N GLY A 209 -2.70 19.40 10.31
CA GLY A 209 -1.88 20.08 11.32
C GLY A 209 -2.62 20.36 12.63
N THR A 210 -3.75 19.68 12.90
CA THR A 210 -4.49 19.82 14.14
C THR A 210 -3.92 18.87 15.18
N PRO A 211 -3.42 19.32 16.35
CA PRO A 211 -2.94 18.41 17.39
C PRO A 211 -4.02 17.41 17.81
N ALA A 212 -3.62 16.15 18.07
CA ALA A 212 -4.52 15.21 18.70
C ALA A 212 -4.97 15.75 20.08
N PRO A 213 -6.23 15.61 20.47
CA PRO A 213 -6.63 15.91 21.85
C PRO A 213 -5.83 15.01 22.81
N HIS A 214 -5.24 15.63 23.83
CA HIS A 214 -4.46 14.96 24.88
C HIS A 214 -5.34 14.04 25.72
#